data_0f7e05142bd25f684dc9bd06bf4ee77f
#
_entry.id   0f7e05142bd25f684dc9bd06bf4ee77f
#
_cell.length_a   1.000
_cell.length_b   1.000
_cell.length_c   1.000
_cell.angle_alpha   90.00
_cell.angle_beta   90.00
_cell.angle_gamma   90.00
#
_symmetry.space_group_name_H-M   'P 1'
#
loop_
_entity.id
_entity.type
_entity.pdbx_description
1 polymer ?
#
loop_
_entity_poly.entity_id
_entity_poly.type
_entity_poly.pdbx_seq_one_letter_code
_entity_poly.pdbx_strand_id
1 'polypeptide(L)'
;MQTHFKIITLGLLVFASLLQAEEEIIVLEKKISNLSGWSNSVSISSINSSDLNKLDAQHPKQIFRRLPGIWISRGSGQEHLTAMRSPVLTGPGACGSFLILEDGIPVRPAGFCNVNGLFETAFEISGGIEAITGPASSRYGANAMHGVINVISRPIADSNSISTNLGPNGYRNVKAKLGNQSNWSLNAFGASNNGFREFSGYDQQKLNFKSTFQLKSWVAS
;
A
#
# COMPACT_ATOMS: atom_id res chain seq x y z
N MET A 1 -3.52 15.70 46.02
CA MET A 1 -2.22 15.99 45.40
C MET A 1 -1.38 14.74 45.12
N GLN A 2 -1.49 13.64 45.87
CA GLN A 2 -0.73 12.39 45.69
C GLN A 2 -1.23 11.50 44.53
N THR A 3 -2.49 11.57 44.15
CA THR A 3 -3.06 10.73 43.06
C THR A 3 -2.64 11.18 41.66
N HIS A 4 -2.53 12.48 41.45
CA HIS A 4 -2.08 13.01 40.14
C HIS A 4 -0.60 12.74 39.86
N PHE A 5 0.23 12.72 40.91
CA PHE A 5 1.64 12.41 40.77
C PHE A 5 1.89 10.95 40.35
N LYS A 6 1.09 10.01 40.86
CA LYS A 6 1.17 8.57 40.48
C LYS A 6 0.76 8.31 39.03
N ILE A 7 -0.24 9.05 38.52
CA ILE A 7 -0.70 8.90 37.12
C ILE A 7 0.35 9.42 36.13
N ILE A 8 0.99 10.56 36.48
CA ILE A 8 2.07 11.14 35.64
C ILE A 8 3.29 10.23 35.63
N THR A 9 3.66 9.63 36.77
CA THR A 9 4.79 8.71 36.86
C THR A 9 4.53 7.40 36.10
N LEU A 10 3.30 6.88 36.14
CA LEU A 10 2.90 5.68 35.40
C LEU A 10 2.87 5.96 33.87
N GLY A 11 2.40 7.13 33.44
CA GLY A 11 2.43 7.57 32.04
C GLY A 11 3.85 7.72 31.51
N LEU A 12 4.79 8.24 32.30
CA LEU A 12 6.20 8.36 31.93
C LEU A 12 6.89 6.99 31.84
N LEU A 13 6.55 6.04 32.72
CA LEU A 13 7.10 4.68 32.69
C LEU A 13 6.60 3.87 31.49
N VAL A 14 5.33 4.03 31.09
CA VAL A 14 4.79 3.41 29.86
C VAL A 14 5.41 4.03 28.62
N PHE A 15 5.68 5.33 28.62
CA PHE A 15 6.35 6.00 27.50
C PHE A 15 7.83 5.60 27.38
N ALA A 16 8.52 5.40 28.52
CA ALA A 16 9.90 4.94 28.55
C ALA A 16 10.05 3.47 28.09
N SER A 17 9.05 2.60 28.36
CA SER A 17 9.07 1.21 27.86
C SER A 17 8.79 1.10 26.36
N LEU A 18 8.10 2.09 25.77
CA LEU A 18 7.92 2.18 24.31
C LEU A 18 9.19 2.65 23.58
N LEU A 19 10.13 3.29 24.29
CA LEU A 19 11.41 3.74 23.74
C LEU A 19 12.51 2.66 23.75
N GLN A 20 12.28 1.49 24.35
CA GLN A 20 13.25 0.39 24.44
C GLN A 20 13.03 -0.73 23.42
N ALA A 21 12.07 -0.59 22.50
CA ALA A 21 11.97 -1.47 21.34
C ALA A 21 12.81 -0.86 20.20
N GLU A 22 14.11 -0.77 20.38
CA GLU A 22 15.09 -0.61 19.29
C GLU A 22 15.26 -1.95 18.56
N GLU A 23 14.22 -2.42 17.88
CA GLU A 23 14.43 -3.13 16.64
C GLU A 23 14.41 -2.05 15.55
N GLU A 24 15.59 -1.78 15.01
CA GLU A 24 15.79 -0.99 13.82
C GLU A 24 15.05 -1.71 12.67
N ILE A 25 13.75 -1.45 12.55
CA ILE A 25 13.02 -1.80 11.34
C ILE A 25 13.57 -0.86 10.27
N ILE A 26 14.67 -1.26 9.66
CA ILE A 26 15.13 -0.70 8.40
C ILE A 26 14.08 -1.13 7.39
N VAL A 27 13.01 -0.35 7.26
CA VAL A 27 12.12 -0.42 6.12
C VAL A 27 12.97 0.05 4.95
N LEU A 28 13.73 -0.87 4.40
CA LEU A 28 14.37 -0.69 3.11
C LEU A 28 13.21 -0.56 2.12
N GLU A 29 12.94 0.66 1.69
CA GLU A 29 12.16 0.98 0.50
C GLU A 29 12.89 0.38 -0.72
N LYS A 30 13.00 -0.92 -0.72
CA LYS A 30 13.72 -1.65 -1.74
C LYS A 30 12.75 -1.95 -2.85
N LYS A 31 12.77 -1.12 -3.89
CA LYS A 31 12.09 -1.47 -5.13
C LYS A 31 12.44 -2.91 -5.51
N ILE A 32 11.45 -3.68 -5.87
CA ILE A 32 11.61 -5.06 -6.36
C ILE A 32 12.60 -5.08 -7.52
N SER A 33 12.53 -4.05 -8.38
CA SER A 33 13.42 -3.86 -9.54
C SER A 33 14.92 -3.73 -9.20
N ASN A 34 15.27 -3.36 -7.96
CA ASN A 34 16.67 -3.21 -7.53
C ASN A 34 17.30 -4.52 -7.01
N LEU A 35 16.58 -5.63 -7.12
CA LEU A 35 17.07 -6.94 -6.69
C LEU A 35 17.95 -7.56 -7.78
N SER A 36 19.25 -7.28 -7.73
CA SER A 36 20.23 -7.92 -8.60
C SER A 36 20.15 -9.46 -8.50
N GLY A 37 20.11 -10.14 -9.63
CA GLY A 37 20.09 -11.60 -9.74
C GLY A 37 18.70 -12.23 -9.89
N TRP A 38 17.61 -11.53 -9.55
CA TRP A 38 16.24 -12.07 -9.68
C TRP A 38 15.54 -11.69 -11.00
N SER A 39 15.96 -10.58 -11.61
CA SER A 39 15.36 -10.07 -12.85
C SER A 39 15.37 -11.06 -14.02
N ASN A 40 16.30 -12.01 -14.01
CA ASN A 40 16.42 -13.03 -15.07
C ASN A 40 15.51 -14.26 -14.85
N SER A 41 14.97 -14.44 -13.65
CA SER A 41 14.20 -15.64 -13.29
C SER A 41 12.70 -15.38 -13.14
N VAL A 42 12.27 -14.13 -13.03
CA VAL A 42 10.88 -13.74 -12.82
C VAL A 42 10.51 -12.56 -13.72
N SER A 43 9.24 -12.49 -14.09
CA SER A 43 8.72 -11.35 -14.86
C SER A 43 8.38 -10.22 -13.90
N ILE A 44 9.12 -9.13 -13.96
CA ILE A 44 8.87 -7.91 -13.18
C ILE A 44 8.26 -6.85 -14.10
N SER A 45 7.17 -6.26 -13.68
CA SER A 45 6.52 -5.13 -14.34
C SER A 45 6.25 -4.01 -13.36
N SER A 46 6.23 -2.77 -13.84
CA SER A 46 6.01 -1.61 -12.98
C SER A 46 5.19 -0.53 -13.67
N ILE A 47 4.51 0.29 -12.85
CA ILE A 47 3.84 1.52 -13.27
C ILE A 47 4.38 2.64 -12.39
N ASN A 48 4.87 3.69 -13.01
CA ASN A 48 5.44 4.84 -12.30
C ASN A 48 4.36 5.86 -11.89
N SER A 49 4.74 6.83 -11.07
CA SER A 49 3.84 7.88 -10.56
C SER A 49 3.23 8.76 -11.66
N SER A 50 3.96 9.03 -12.75
CA SER A 50 3.46 9.81 -13.87
C SER A 50 2.29 9.11 -14.56
N ASP A 51 2.43 7.80 -14.78
CA ASP A 51 1.38 7.00 -15.43
C ASP A 51 0.17 6.81 -14.50
N LEU A 52 0.40 6.62 -13.20
CA LEU A 52 -0.66 6.55 -12.19
C LEU A 52 -1.47 7.86 -12.13
N ASN A 53 -0.79 9.01 -12.18
CA ASN A 53 -1.45 10.32 -12.18
C ASN A 53 -2.29 10.54 -13.44
N LYS A 54 -1.79 10.14 -14.63
CA LYS A 54 -2.54 10.24 -15.90
C LYS A 54 -3.75 9.33 -15.94
N LEU A 55 -3.66 8.16 -15.29
CA LEU A 55 -4.77 7.21 -15.23
C LEU A 55 -5.90 7.68 -14.35
N ASP A 56 -5.60 8.39 -13.28
CA ASP A 56 -6.54 8.84 -12.24
C ASP A 56 -7.62 7.80 -11.92
N ALA A 57 -7.16 6.60 -11.63
CA ALA A 57 -8.01 5.42 -11.57
C ALA A 57 -9.01 5.48 -10.41
N GLN A 58 -10.25 5.13 -10.71
CA GLN A 58 -11.35 5.03 -9.75
C GLN A 58 -11.51 3.62 -9.19
N HIS A 59 -10.90 2.63 -9.83
CA HIS A 59 -11.01 1.22 -9.44
C HIS A 59 -9.69 0.50 -9.74
N PRO A 60 -9.25 -0.47 -8.88
CA PRO A 60 -8.01 -1.21 -9.08
C PRO A 60 -7.86 -1.80 -10.47
N LYS A 61 -8.94 -2.31 -11.06
CA LYS A 61 -8.94 -2.87 -12.42
C LYS A 61 -8.31 -1.95 -13.46
N GLN A 62 -8.49 -0.63 -13.35
CA GLN A 62 -8.00 0.32 -14.34
C GLN A 62 -6.48 0.41 -14.36
N ILE A 63 -5.84 0.22 -13.20
CA ILE A 63 -4.39 0.21 -13.03
C ILE A 63 -3.83 -1.19 -13.34
N PHE A 64 -4.27 -2.18 -12.58
CA PHE A 64 -3.62 -3.48 -12.54
C PHE A 64 -3.77 -4.29 -13.84
N ARG A 65 -4.80 -4.02 -14.67
CA ARG A 65 -4.91 -4.59 -16.02
C ARG A 65 -3.76 -4.22 -16.95
N ARG A 66 -2.96 -3.21 -16.59
CA ARG A 66 -1.77 -2.80 -17.35
C ARG A 66 -0.53 -3.60 -17.00
N LEU A 67 -0.59 -4.37 -15.93
CA LEU A 67 0.49 -5.26 -15.49
C LEU A 67 0.26 -6.65 -16.05
N PRO A 68 1.17 -7.17 -16.90
CA PRO A 68 1.02 -8.49 -17.52
C PRO A 68 0.85 -9.59 -16.47
N GLY A 69 -0.10 -10.50 -16.71
CA GLY A 69 -0.36 -11.65 -15.83
C GLY A 69 -1.22 -11.34 -14.61
N ILE A 70 -1.70 -10.11 -14.45
CA ILE A 70 -2.65 -9.72 -13.40
C ILE A 70 -4.02 -9.47 -14.02
N TRP A 71 -5.04 -10.06 -13.42
CA TRP A 71 -6.43 -9.87 -13.80
C TRP A 71 -7.25 -9.48 -12.57
N ILE A 72 -8.05 -8.42 -12.72
CA ILE A 72 -8.94 -7.92 -11.69
C ILE A 72 -10.36 -7.99 -12.20
N SER A 73 -11.22 -8.76 -11.53
CA SER A 73 -12.67 -8.67 -11.74
C SER A 73 -13.20 -7.40 -11.07
N ARG A 74 -14.35 -6.97 -11.48
CA ARG A 74 -15.04 -5.85 -10.87
C ARG A 74 -16.48 -6.25 -10.57
N GLY A 75 -16.89 -6.00 -9.34
CA GLY A 75 -18.29 -6.07 -8.90
C GLY A 75 -19.07 -4.80 -9.24
N SER A 76 -20.06 -4.47 -8.45
CA SER A 76 -20.93 -3.31 -8.67
C SER A 76 -20.36 -1.99 -8.16
N GLY A 77 -19.49 -2.04 -7.15
CA GLY A 77 -18.83 -0.85 -6.58
C GLY A 77 -17.32 -0.97 -6.69
N GLN A 78 -16.65 -1.00 -5.56
CA GLN A 78 -15.19 -1.20 -5.42
C GLN A 78 -14.82 -2.68 -5.22
N GLU A 79 -15.78 -3.58 -5.14
CA GLU A 79 -15.54 -5.00 -4.98
C GLU A 79 -14.74 -5.53 -6.16
N HIS A 80 -13.76 -6.31 -5.85
CA HIS A 80 -12.92 -6.94 -6.84
C HIS A 80 -12.37 -8.28 -6.34
N LEU A 81 -12.01 -9.13 -7.29
CA LEU A 81 -11.23 -10.33 -7.05
C LEU A 81 -9.99 -10.26 -7.93
N THR A 82 -8.85 -10.57 -7.33
CA THR A 82 -7.56 -10.55 -8.02
C THR A 82 -7.16 -11.97 -8.40
N ALA A 83 -6.66 -12.14 -9.61
CA ALA A 83 -5.95 -13.33 -10.06
C ALA A 83 -4.58 -12.94 -10.63
N MET A 84 -3.56 -13.78 -10.38
CA MET A 84 -2.20 -13.55 -10.84
C MET A 84 -1.65 -14.85 -11.43
N ARG A 85 -1.63 -14.93 -12.78
CA ARG A 85 -1.25 -16.15 -13.54
C ARG A 85 -1.94 -17.43 -13.03
N SER A 86 -3.14 -17.29 -12.49
CA SER A 86 -3.93 -18.37 -11.90
C SER A 86 -5.41 -18.13 -12.16
N PRO A 87 -6.27 -19.15 -12.05
CA PRO A 87 -7.70 -18.93 -11.91
C PRO A 87 -8.01 -18.06 -10.69
N VAL A 88 -9.17 -17.40 -10.71
CA VAL A 88 -9.67 -16.64 -9.57
C VAL A 88 -10.03 -17.60 -8.42
N LEU A 89 -9.88 -17.13 -7.19
CA LEU A 89 -10.23 -17.89 -5.98
C LEU A 89 -9.47 -19.21 -5.85
N THR A 90 -8.19 -19.21 -6.18
CA THR A 90 -7.31 -20.36 -5.99
C THR A 90 -6.55 -20.29 -4.66
N GLY A 91 -5.98 -21.43 -4.27
CA GLY A 91 -5.27 -21.59 -3.01
C GLY A 91 -6.15 -21.99 -1.85
N PRO A 92 -5.58 -22.25 -0.67
CA PRO A 92 -6.31 -22.61 0.54
C PRO A 92 -7.38 -21.59 0.87
N GLY A 93 -8.61 -22.04 1.11
CA GLY A 93 -9.75 -21.17 1.40
C GLY A 93 -10.17 -20.23 0.26
N ALA A 94 -9.79 -20.52 -0.99
CA ALA A 94 -10.04 -19.66 -2.16
C ALA A 94 -9.49 -18.24 -2.03
N CYS A 95 -8.38 -18.08 -1.32
CA CYS A 95 -7.85 -16.77 -0.90
C CYS A 95 -6.84 -16.14 -1.87
N GLY A 96 -6.54 -16.81 -2.99
CA GLY A 96 -5.47 -16.43 -3.90
C GLY A 96 -4.08 -16.69 -3.30
N SER A 97 -3.20 -17.28 -4.10
CA SER A 97 -1.84 -17.60 -3.66
C SER A 97 -0.84 -16.55 -4.19
N PHE A 98 -1.11 -15.31 -3.96
CA PHE A 98 -0.25 -14.16 -4.27
C PHE A 98 -0.22 -13.22 -3.07
N LEU A 99 0.82 -12.39 -3.00
CA LEU A 99 1.08 -11.49 -1.89
C LEU A 99 0.88 -10.04 -2.30
N ILE A 100 0.25 -9.26 -1.43
CA ILE A 100 0.13 -7.81 -1.58
C ILE A 100 0.96 -7.14 -0.51
N LEU A 101 1.82 -6.24 -0.93
CA LEU A 101 2.71 -5.45 -0.09
C LEU A 101 2.40 -3.96 -0.25
N GLU A 102 2.65 -3.18 0.79
CA GLU A 102 2.82 -1.73 0.73
C GLU A 102 4.21 -1.41 1.30
N ASP A 103 5.07 -0.76 0.51
CA ASP A 103 6.48 -0.49 0.81
C ASP A 103 7.28 -1.74 1.24
N GLY A 104 6.96 -2.90 0.66
CA GLY A 104 7.60 -4.17 0.99
C GLY A 104 7.03 -4.89 2.21
N ILE A 105 6.07 -4.31 2.91
CA ILE A 105 5.42 -4.88 4.11
C ILE A 105 4.13 -5.58 3.68
N PRO A 106 3.88 -6.85 4.06
CA PRO A 106 2.63 -7.52 3.80
C PRO A 106 1.43 -6.76 4.38
N VAL A 107 0.43 -6.47 3.54
CA VAL A 107 -0.80 -5.79 3.97
C VAL A 107 -1.61 -6.67 4.91
N ARG A 108 -1.52 -7.99 4.71
CA ARG A 108 -2.19 -8.98 5.55
C ARG A 108 -1.21 -10.01 6.08
N PRO A 109 -1.40 -10.50 7.31
CA PRO A 109 -0.58 -11.57 7.88
C PRO A 109 -0.61 -12.84 7.03
N ALA A 110 0.39 -13.69 7.22
CA ALA A 110 0.44 -15.00 6.58
C ALA A 110 -0.82 -15.83 6.93
N GLY A 111 -1.38 -16.51 5.92
CA GLY A 111 -2.60 -17.30 6.06
C GLY A 111 -3.91 -16.53 5.86
N PHE A 112 -3.86 -15.20 5.73
CA PHE A 112 -5.04 -14.41 5.40
C PHE A 112 -5.23 -14.28 3.89
N CYS A 113 -6.50 -14.08 3.49
CA CYS A 113 -6.88 -13.92 2.08
C CYS A 113 -6.37 -12.61 1.48
N ASN A 114 -5.70 -12.69 0.34
CA ASN A 114 -5.23 -11.51 -0.41
C ASN A 114 -6.11 -11.17 -1.63
N VAL A 115 -7.10 -11.99 -1.94
CA VAL A 115 -7.89 -11.90 -3.19
C VAL A 115 -8.52 -10.53 -3.42
N ASN A 116 -8.88 -9.81 -2.38
CA ASN A 116 -9.43 -8.45 -2.40
C ASN A 116 -8.55 -7.44 -1.62
N GLY A 117 -7.31 -7.79 -1.29
CA GLY A 117 -6.43 -6.99 -0.43
C GLY A 117 -6.02 -5.63 -1.01
N LEU A 118 -6.25 -5.38 -2.30
CA LEU A 118 -5.98 -4.07 -2.89
C LEU A 118 -6.85 -2.94 -2.34
N PHE A 119 -7.98 -3.26 -1.70
CA PHE A 119 -8.75 -2.26 -0.95
C PHE A 119 -7.97 -1.59 0.16
N GLU A 120 -7.09 -2.33 0.80
CA GLU A 120 -6.34 -1.90 1.98
C GLU A 120 -5.12 -1.06 1.61
N THR A 121 -4.67 -1.15 0.35
CA THR A 121 -3.52 -0.38 -0.13
C THR A 121 -3.92 1.04 -0.55
N ALA A 122 -2.97 1.97 -0.44
CA ALA A 122 -3.17 3.35 -0.86
C ALA A 122 -2.76 3.58 -2.33
N PHE A 123 -3.12 2.66 -3.25
CA PHE A 123 -2.68 2.69 -4.64
C PHE A 123 -3.09 3.98 -5.38
N GLU A 124 -4.19 4.64 -5.01
CA GLU A 124 -4.68 5.88 -5.63
C GLU A 124 -3.75 7.07 -5.41
N ILE A 125 -2.98 7.03 -4.33
CA ILE A 125 -2.02 8.08 -3.93
C ILE A 125 -0.59 7.55 -3.87
N SER A 126 -0.33 6.39 -4.46
CA SER A 126 1.00 5.78 -4.46
C SER A 126 1.99 6.49 -5.40
N GLY A 127 3.27 6.29 -5.15
CA GLY A 127 4.38 6.74 -6.00
C GLY A 127 4.73 5.77 -7.12
N GLY A 128 4.21 4.54 -7.04
CA GLY A 128 4.45 3.51 -8.04
C GLY A 128 3.83 2.18 -7.64
N ILE A 129 3.78 1.27 -8.58
CA ILE A 129 3.35 -0.11 -8.34
C ILE A 129 4.33 -1.01 -9.06
N GLU A 130 4.79 -2.05 -8.39
CA GLU A 130 5.62 -3.11 -8.95
C GLU A 130 4.93 -4.45 -8.77
N ALA A 131 5.11 -5.33 -9.74
CA ALA A 131 4.59 -6.68 -9.68
C ALA A 131 5.61 -7.70 -10.16
N ILE A 132 5.77 -8.75 -9.38
CA ILE A 132 6.44 -9.99 -9.79
C ILE A 132 5.34 -10.95 -10.18
N THR A 133 5.33 -11.42 -11.43
CA THR A 133 4.40 -12.46 -11.88
C THR A 133 5.14 -13.76 -12.08
N GLY A 134 4.88 -14.73 -11.21
CA GLY A 134 5.53 -16.03 -11.14
C GLY A 134 5.90 -16.40 -9.70
N PRO A 135 6.51 -17.57 -9.48
CA PRO A 135 6.81 -18.07 -8.14
C PRO A 135 7.84 -17.17 -7.42
N ALA A 136 7.45 -16.65 -6.28
CA ALA A 136 8.26 -15.77 -5.45
C ALA A 136 8.33 -16.21 -3.97
N SER A 137 7.83 -17.41 -3.66
CA SER A 137 7.72 -17.94 -2.30
C SER A 137 9.06 -18.08 -1.58
N SER A 138 10.14 -18.36 -2.31
CA SER A 138 11.49 -18.48 -1.73
C SER A 138 11.97 -17.21 -1.05
N ARG A 139 11.41 -16.06 -1.45
CA ARG A 139 11.79 -14.75 -0.92
C ARG A 139 10.70 -14.12 -0.04
N TYR A 140 9.44 -14.30 -0.42
CA TYR A 140 8.31 -13.59 0.18
C TYR A 140 7.38 -14.52 0.99
N GLY A 141 7.68 -15.81 1.05
CA GLY A 141 6.92 -16.78 1.84
C GLY A 141 5.75 -17.42 1.08
N ALA A 142 4.97 -18.23 1.79
CA ALA A 142 3.99 -19.15 1.22
C ALA A 142 2.91 -18.49 0.35
N ASN A 143 2.48 -17.29 0.68
CA ASN A 143 1.43 -16.61 -0.09
C ASN A 143 1.91 -16.13 -1.48
N ALA A 144 3.21 -16.06 -1.74
CA ALA A 144 3.77 -15.57 -2.99
C ALA A 144 3.97 -16.65 -4.07
N MET A 145 3.10 -17.67 -4.13
CA MET A 145 3.22 -18.78 -5.10
C MET A 145 3.05 -18.32 -6.54
N HIS A 146 2.10 -17.44 -6.80
CA HIS A 146 1.81 -16.92 -8.15
C HIS A 146 2.42 -15.56 -8.42
N GLY A 147 2.85 -14.86 -7.37
CA GLY A 147 3.52 -13.58 -7.48
C GLY A 147 3.32 -12.63 -6.32
N VAL A 148 3.78 -11.40 -6.52
CA VAL A 148 3.76 -10.32 -5.53
C VAL A 148 3.34 -9.02 -6.21
N ILE A 149 2.47 -8.26 -5.56
CA ILE A 149 2.16 -6.87 -5.91
C ILE A 149 2.69 -5.99 -4.79
N ASN A 150 3.52 -5.01 -5.11
CA ASN A 150 4.04 -4.03 -4.16
C ASN A 150 3.56 -2.63 -4.54
N VAL A 151 2.79 -2.01 -3.69
CA VAL A 151 2.36 -0.61 -3.81
C VAL A 151 3.40 0.24 -3.10
N ILE A 152 4.01 1.18 -3.81
CA ILE A 152 5.10 2.00 -3.30
C ILE A 152 4.54 3.37 -2.93
N SER A 153 4.71 3.78 -1.69
CA SER A 153 4.34 5.11 -1.22
C SER A 153 5.11 6.20 -1.96
N ARG A 154 4.55 7.40 -2.02
CA ARG A 154 5.23 8.54 -2.66
C ARG A 154 6.51 8.90 -1.93
N PRO A 155 7.54 9.32 -2.67
CA PRO A 155 8.74 9.89 -2.07
C PRO A 155 8.40 11.15 -1.25
N ILE A 156 9.12 11.36 -0.13
CA ILE A 156 8.97 12.56 0.71
C ILE A 156 9.28 13.84 -0.10
N ALA A 157 10.23 13.75 -1.03
CA ALA A 157 10.65 14.87 -1.88
C ALA A 157 9.66 15.23 -3.01
N ASP A 158 8.51 14.55 -3.09
CA ASP A 158 7.52 14.85 -4.12
C ASP A 158 6.83 16.22 -3.87
N SER A 159 6.38 16.85 -4.94
CA SER A 159 5.78 18.19 -4.88
C SER A 159 4.40 18.16 -4.20
N ASN A 160 4.08 19.23 -3.48
CA ASN A 160 2.75 19.44 -2.92
C ASN A 160 1.72 19.63 -4.04
N SER A 161 0.57 19.00 -3.90
CA SER A 161 -0.52 19.15 -4.86
C SER A 161 -1.87 18.81 -4.23
N ILE A 162 -2.92 19.43 -4.73
CA ILE A 162 -4.31 19.07 -4.45
C ILE A 162 -5.00 18.91 -5.80
N SER A 163 -5.73 17.83 -5.97
CA SER A 163 -6.53 17.56 -7.16
C SER A 163 -7.91 17.05 -6.78
N THR A 164 -8.90 17.43 -7.58
CA THR A 164 -10.29 17.00 -7.43
C THR A 164 -10.81 16.54 -8.77
N ASN A 165 -11.62 15.48 -8.77
CA ASN A 165 -12.27 14.99 -9.97
C ASN A 165 -13.75 14.75 -9.73
N LEU A 166 -14.54 15.02 -10.75
CA LEU A 166 -15.97 14.78 -10.78
C LEU A 166 -16.30 13.82 -11.92
N GLY A 167 -17.27 12.96 -11.73
CA GLY A 167 -17.64 11.96 -12.71
C GLY A 167 -19.12 11.58 -12.64
N PRO A 168 -19.53 10.62 -13.47
CA PRO A 168 -20.91 10.15 -13.51
C PRO A 168 -21.31 9.50 -12.17
N ASN A 169 -22.63 9.38 -11.97
CA ASN A 169 -23.23 8.80 -10.75
C ASN A 169 -22.81 9.51 -9.46
N GLY A 170 -22.60 10.83 -9.51
CA GLY A 170 -22.17 11.61 -8.35
C GLY A 170 -20.75 11.30 -7.88
N TYR A 171 -19.92 10.68 -8.74
CA TYR A 171 -18.53 10.45 -8.41
C TYR A 171 -17.79 11.76 -8.14
N ARG A 172 -17.12 11.79 -7.02
CA ARG A 172 -16.23 12.89 -6.62
C ARG A 172 -15.04 12.31 -5.87
N ASN A 173 -13.85 12.82 -6.15
CA ASN A 173 -12.68 12.52 -5.35
C ASN A 173 -11.85 13.77 -5.05
N VAL A 174 -11.07 13.66 -3.99
CA VAL A 174 -10.05 14.63 -3.60
C VAL A 174 -8.78 13.85 -3.30
N LYS A 175 -7.66 14.29 -3.87
CA LYS A 175 -6.32 13.81 -3.54
C LYS A 175 -5.49 14.98 -3.07
N ALA A 176 -4.87 14.87 -1.91
CA ALA A 176 -3.97 15.87 -1.36
C ALA A 176 -2.61 15.24 -1.09
N LYS A 177 -1.55 15.94 -1.44
CA LYS A 177 -0.15 15.61 -1.18
C LYS A 177 0.48 16.83 -0.57
N LEU A 178 0.94 16.68 0.66
CA LEU A 178 1.55 17.73 1.45
C LEU A 178 2.84 17.23 2.06
N GLY A 179 3.85 18.07 2.14
CA GLY A 179 5.11 17.71 2.77
C GLY A 179 6.11 18.86 2.73
N ASN A 180 7.16 18.72 3.47
CA ASN A 180 8.27 19.71 3.47
C ASN A 180 9.38 19.33 2.50
N GLN A 181 9.19 18.29 1.70
CA GLN A 181 10.15 17.77 0.70
C GLN A 181 11.46 17.24 1.28
N SER A 182 11.62 17.19 2.59
CA SER A 182 12.84 16.75 3.27
C SER A 182 12.59 15.65 4.29
N ASN A 183 11.65 15.87 5.22
CA ASN A 183 11.53 15.06 6.42
C ASN A 183 10.19 14.34 6.54
N TRP A 184 9.13 14.84 5.94
CA TRP A 184 7.81 14.23 6.05
C TRP A 184 6.95 14.47 4.81
N SER A 185 6.05 13.55 4.56
CA SER A 185 4.96 13.69 3.59
C SER A 185 3.66 13.12 4.15
N LEU A 186 2.56 13.76 3.79
CA LEU A 186 1.20 13.35 4.07
C LEU A 186 0.45 13.25 2.75
N ASN A 187 -0.09 12.08 2.46
CA ASN A 187 -0.90 11.83 1.29
C ASN A 187 -2.30 11.41 1.74
N ALA A 188 -3.32 12.08 1.26
CA ALA A 188 -4.71 11.82 1.59
C ALA A 188 -5.54 11.60 0.33
N PHE A 189 -6.48 10.69 0.41
CA PHE A 189 -7.45 10.39 -0.63
C PHE A 189 -8.84 10.25 -0.03
N GLY A 190 -9.82 10.89 -0.63
CA GLY A 190 -11.22 10.70 -0.33
C GLY A 190 -12.01 10.57 -1.62
N ALA A 191 -12.91 9.60 -1.71
CA ALA A 191 -13.79 9.41 -2.85
C ALA A 191 -15.19 8.98 -2.42
N SER A 192 -16.19 9.43 -3.17
CA SER A 192 -17.58 9.06 -3.00
C SER A 192 -18.22 8.83 -4.36
N ASN A 193 -19.14 7.87 -4.44
CA ASN A 193 -19.93 7.56 -5.63
C ASN A 193 -21.30 7.04 -5.22
N ASN A 194 -22.36 7.56 -5.79
CA ASN A 194 -23.73 7.10 -5.49
C ASN A 194 -24.07 5.74 -6.13
N GLY A 195 -23.18 5.27 -7.03
CA GLY A 195 -23.41 4.02 -7.75
C GLY A 195 -24.29 4.19 -8.99
N PHE A 196 -24.22 3.21 -9.88
CA PHE A 196 -25.02 3.18 -11.12
C PHE A 196 -26.33 2.40 -10.96
N ARG A 197 -26.50 1.73 -9.83
CA ARG A 197 -27.70 0.98 -9.43
C ARG A 197 -27.87 1.04 -7.91
N GLU A 198 -29.02 0.62 -7.43
CA GLU A 198 -29.31 0.50 -6.01
C GLU A 198 -28.24 -0.35 -5.28
N PHE A 199 -27.81 0.09 -4.11
CA PHE A 199 -26.77 -0.54 -3.27
C PHE A 199 -25.39 -0.67 -3.92
N SER A 200 -25.05 0.11 -4.97
CA SER A 200 -23.72 0.10 -5.57
C SER A 200 -22.88 1.35 -5.26
N GLY A 201 -23.37 2.23 -4.40
CA GLY A 201 -22.62 3.38 -3.91
C GLY A 201 -21.52 3.00 -2.95
N TYR A 202 -20.51 3.88 -2.83
CA TYR A 202 -19.42 3.71 -1.88
C TYR A 202 -18.82 5.05 -1.45
N ASP A 203 -18.24 5.04 -0.26
CA ASP A 203 -17.37 6.07 0.27
C ASP A 203 -16.03 5.44 0.65
N GLN A 204 -14.93 6.14 0.37
CA GLN A 204 -13.58 5.63 0.61
C GLN A 204 -12.67 6.75 1.10
N GLN A 205 -11.87 6.46 2.11
CA GLN A 205 -10.88 7.39 2.64
C GLN A 205 -9.57 6.63 2.90
N LYS A 206 -8.45 7.22 2.52
CA LYS A 206 -7.11 6.67 2.74
C LYS A 206 -6.15 7.76 3.16
N LEU A 207 -5.25 7.42 4.06
CA LEU A 207 -4.22 8.32 4.56
C LEU A 207 -2.90 7.57 4.61
N ASN A 208 -1.86 8.17 4.06
CA ASN A 208 -0.48 7.67 4.15
C ASN A 208 0.40 8.80 4.67
N PHE A 209 1.10 8.52 5.77
CA PHE A 209 2.07 9.44 6.37
C PHE A 209 3.45 8.79 6.37
N LYS A 210 4.45 9.52 5.88
CA LYS A 210 5.85 9.09 5.85
C LYS A 210 6.72 10.16 6.48
N SER A 211 7.65 9.72 7.34
CA SER A 211 8.58 10.62 7.99
C SER A 211 9.96 9.96 8.10
N THR A 212 11.01 10.76 7.97
CA THR A 212 12.40 10.33 8.19
C THR A 212 12.98 11.05 9.39
N PHE A 213 13.61 10.28 10.28
CA PHE A 213 14.33 10.78 11.44
C PHE A 213 15.80 10.36 11.33
N GLN A 214 16.71 11.29 11.55
CA GLN A 214 18.12 10.94 11.76
C GLN A 214 18.37 10.81 13.25
N LEU A 215 18.54 9.59 13.73
CA LEU A 215 19.04 9.35 15.07
C LEU A 215 20.55 9.58 15.05
N LYS A 216 21.03 10.58 15.82
CA LYS A 216 22.47 10.72 16.08
C LYS A 216 22.90 9.50 16.91
N SER A 217 23.73 8.64 16.32
CA SER A 217 24.39 7.59 17.10
C SER A 217 25.30 8.26 18.14
N TRP A 218 25.04 8.01 19.43
CA TRP A 218 26.00 8.30 20.47
C TRP A 218 27.09 7.24 20.35
N VAL A 219 28.21 7.60 19.78
CA VAL A 219 29.44 6.80 19.91
C VAL A 219 29.99 7.15 21.28
N ALA A 220 29.86 6.23 22.24
CA ALA A 220 30.60 6.30 23.49
C ALA A 220 32.08 6.08 23.16
N SER A 221 32.88 7.10 23.38
CA SER A 221 34.35 7.05 23.36
C SER A 221 34.89 6.45 24.64
#